data_fdbb6fb43c5de0f146762e97ee68a986
#
_entry.id   fdbb6fb43c5de0f146762e97ee68a986
#
_cell.length_a   1.000
_cell.length_b   1.000
_cell.length_c   1.000
_cell.angle_alpha   90.00
_cell.angle_beta   90.00
_cell.angle_gamma   90.00
#
_symmetry.space_group_name_H-M   'P 1'
#
loop_
_entity.id
_entity.type
_entity.pdbx_description
1 polymer ?
#
loop_
_entity_poly.entity_id
_entity_poly.type
_entity_poly.pdbx_seq_one_letter_code
_entity_poly.pdbx_strand_id
1 'polypeptide(L)'
;MKRSVRWVLSVCVAITTLAGCSPSPQRQAVESISGADLKLHLDILAADEFRGRDTPSPELKIASRYLAVMAERYGLKPLLPDGSFLQEIPLMVTELDALRTQVSFRSSGGDREFFYLRDYGVQGRGLASARVAGRVLFLGLGLSAPDQDWDDIGALDLKDRIVVILDPDLPEGHALMTAESPRLVRRRSWTLLQRGAYAVLTVVSEAREERFREKGLQFRPARDVSLDPTGPGASAPPVSRRSTLRAEIRHDMASVLLGVSRDELSSMFSALRKGDRVPAREIRGGRLDMRIETLKRTDSTYNVVAWVEGSDEQLKNEYVLIGSHHDHLGMQEDRVFNGADDNGSGTVAMLEIAQALSIARPKRSVVMVWHTAEEKGLWGSRFFVENCPVPVAKISAQILS
;
A
#
# COMPACT_ATOMS: atom_id res chain seq x y z
N MET A 1 -11.45 -66.49 83.33
CA MET A 1 -11.84 -65.09 83.04
C MET A 1 -10.66 -64.39 82.44
N LYS A 2 -10.63 -64.21 81.10
CA LYS A 2 -9.58 -63.48 80.39
C LYS A 2 -10.24 -62.31 79.68
N ARG A 3 -9.88 -61.05 80.12
CA ARG A 3 -10.29 -59.80 79.46
C ARG A 3 -9.38 -59.53 78.32
N SER A 4 -9.85 -59.42 77.08
CA SER A 4 -9.17 -58.96 75.92
C SER A 4 -9.30 -57.46 75.81
N VAL A 5 -8.15 -56.76 75.75
CA VAL A 5 -8.06 -55.30 75.54
C VAL A 5 -7.93 -55.15 74.03
N ARG A 6 -8.92 -54.44 73.42
CA ARG A 6 -8.88 -54.04 72.03
C ARG A 6 -8.20 -52.67 71.94
N TRP A 7 -7.05 -52.60 71.23
CA TRP A 7 -6.46 -51.34 70.81
C TRP A 7 -7.13 -50.84 69.58
N VAL A 8 -7.69 -49.64 69.62
CA VAL A 8 -8.19 -48.92 68.40
C VAL A 8 -7.08 -47.99 67.93
N LEU A 9 -6.47 -48.31 66.82
CA LEU A 9 -5.52 -47.42 66.13
C LEU A 9 -6.32 -46.37 65.36
N SER A 10 -6.33 -45.12 65.84
CA SER A 10 -6.86 -43.96 65.07
C SER A 10 -5.74 -43.50 64.08
N VAL A 11 -5.93 -43.77 62.81
CA VAL A 11 -5.11 -43.21 61.74
C VAL A 11 -5.64 -41.83 61.39
N CYS A 12 -4.95 -40.78 61.86
CA CYS A 12 -5.20 -39.42 61.36
C CYS A 12 -4.54 -39.26 59.98
N VAL A 13 -5.35 -39.28 58.90
CA VAL A 13 -4.91 -38.89 57.57
C VAL A 13 -4.91 -37.33 57.50
N ALA A 14 -3.73 -36.74 57.59
CA ALA A 14 -3.54 -35.32 57.35
C ALA A 14 -3.62 -35.08 55.82
N ILE A 15 -4.76 -34.60 55.35
CA ILE A 15 -4.88 -34.09 53.98
C ILE A 15 -4.19 -32.74 53.93
N THR A 16 -2.94 -32.68 53.54
CA THR A 16 -2.25 -31.46 53.13
C THR A 16 -2.86 -31.01 51.79
N THR A 17 -3.80 -30.08 51.87
CA THR A 17 -4.24 -29.32 50.70
C THR A 17 -3.04 -28.47 50.26
N LEU A 18 -2.35 -28.92 49.20
CA LEU A 18 -1.47 -28.07 48.42
C LEU A 18 -2.35 -26.97 47.82
N ALA A 19 -2.48 -25.85 48.51
CA ALA A 19 -2.98 -24.64 47.92
C ALA A 19 -1.96 -24.21 46.86
N GLY A 20 -2.10 -24.73 45.63
CA GLY A 20 -1.38 -24.24 44.47
C GLY A 20 -1.68 -22.75 44.37
N CYS A 21 -0.65 -21.92 44.54
CA CYS A 21 -0.76 -20.48 44.34
C CYS A 21 -1.16 -20.26 42.87
N SER A 22 -2.43 -20.00 42.59
CA SER A 22 -2.87 -19.61 41.26
C SER A 22 -2.08 -18.37 40.83
N PRO A 23 -1.53 -18.33 39.64
CA PRO A 23 -0.76 -17.18 39.16
C PRO A 23 -1.63 -15.91 39.24
N SER A 24 -1.02 -14.77 39.55
CA SER A 24 -1.74 -13.49 39.57
C SER A 24 -2.40 -13.21 38.19
N PRO A 25 -3.52 -12.46 38.15
CA PRO A 25 -4.13 -12.10 36.87
C PRO A 25 -3.16 -11.46 35.88
N GLN A 26 -2.22 -10.66 36.35
CA GLN A 26 -1.18 -10.04 35.52
C GLN A 26 -0.24 -11.09 34.90
N ARG A 27 0.13 -12.11 35.70
CA ARG A 27 0.96 -13.20 35.17
C ARG A 27 0.19 -14.05 34.16
N GLN A 28 -1.09 -14.35 34.43
CA GLN A 28 -1.96 -15.06 33.48
C GLN A 28 -2.11 -14.28 32.19
N ALA A 29 -2.28 -12.95 32.27
CA ALA A 29 -2.35 -12.07 31.11
C ALA A 29 -1.09 -12.11 30.24
N VAL A 30 0.10 -12.05 30.87
CA VAL A 30 1.38 -12.15 30.13
C VAL A 30 1.57 -13.54 29.52
N GLU A 31 1.21 -14.59 30.28
CA GLU A 31 1.33 -15.99 29.83
C GLU A 31 0.31 -16.35 28.74
N SER A 32 -0.77 -15.55 28.55
CA SER A 32 -1.72 -15.74 27.45
C SER A 32 -1.17 -15.33 26.08
N ILE A 33 -0.15 -14.46 26.04
CA ILE A 33 0.50 -14.06 24.80
C ILE A 33 1.40 -15.20 24.33
N SER A 34 1.06 -15.83 23.23
CA SER A 34 1.80 -16.97 22.73
C SER A 34 2.28 -16.79 21.27
N GLY A 35 3.49 -17.31 20.99
CA GLY A 35 4.00 -17.33 19.61
C GLY A 35 3.16 -18.21 18.68
N ALA A 36 2.44 -19.19 19.22
CA ALA A 36 1.54 -20.05 18.44
C ALA A 36 0.30 -19.28 17.97
N ASP A 37 -0.33 -18.50 18.85
CA ASP A 37 -1.52 -17.71 18.52
C ASP A 37 -1.17 -16.54 17.61
N LEU A 38 -0.04 -15.85 17.86
CA LEU A 38 0.51 -14.85 16.92
C LEU A 38 0.65 -15.41 15.51
N LYS A 39 1.23 -16.64 15.40
CA LYS A 39 1.39 -17.29 14.11
C LYS A 39 0.06 -17.62 13.45
N LEU A 40 -0.92 -18.14 14.19
CA LEU A 40 -2.25 -18.46 13.65
C LEU A 40 -2.94 -17.23 13.06
N HIS A 41 -2.92 -16.11 13.77
CA HIS A 41 -3.49 -14.86 13.27
C HIS A 41 -2.73 -14.33 12.05
N LEU A 42 -1.40 -14.42 12.08
CA LEU A 42 -0.55 -13.95 10.97
C LEU A 42 -0.73 -14.80 9.72
N ASP A 43 -0.80 -16.14 9.87
CA ASP A 43 -1.05 -17.07 8.76
C ASP A 43 -2.38 -16.74 8.04
N ILE A 44 -3.39 -16.24 8.77
CA ILE A 44 -4.63 -15.78 8.16
C ILE A 44 -4.42 -14.44 7.44
N LEU A 45 -3.95 -13.41 8.15
CA LEU A 45 -3.91 -12.05 7.61
C LEU A 45 -2.88 -11.87 6.49
N ALA A 46 -1.80 -12.66 6.51
CA ALA A 46 -0.78 -12.65 5.48
C ALA A 46 -0.96 -13.75 4.41
N ALA A 47 -2.11 -14.44 4.38
CA ALA A 47 -2.41 -15.42 3.35
C ALA A 47 -2.58 -14.76 1.97
N ASP A 48 -2.25 -15.49 0.91
CA ASP A 48 -2.37 -15.02 -0.49
C ASP A 48 -3.82 -14.66 -0.86
N GLU A 49 -4.80 -15.30 -0.22
CA GLU A 49 -6.23 -15.02 -0.40
C GLU A 49 -6.62 -13.61 0.01
N PHE A 50 -5.88 -13.00 0.95
CA PHE A 50 -6.06 -11.59 1.30
C PHE A 50 -5.44 -10.63 0.30
N ARG A 51 -4.77 -11.14 -0.75
CA ARG A 51 -4.25 -10.37 -1.88
C ARG A 51 -3.49 -9.10 -1.47
N GLY A 52 -2.80 -9.17 -0.31
CA GLY A 52 -1.99 -8.08 0.22
C GLY A 52 -2.78 -6.88 0.74
N ARG A 53 -4.06 -7.02 1.05
CA ARG A 53 -4.89 -6.05 1.80
C ARG A 53 -4.81 -4.60 1.32
N ASP A 54 -4.84 -4.37 -0.02
CA ASP A 54 -4.77 -3.01 -0.60
C ASP A 54 -5.98 -2.15 -0.20
N THR A 55 -5.76 -0.87 -0.02
CA THR A 55 -6.81 0.12 0.31
C THR A 55 -7.35 0.83 -0.95
N PRO A 56 -8.71 0.79 -1.19
CA PRO A 56 -9.68 -0.13 -0.63
C PRO A 56 -9.69 -1.47 -1.39
N SER A 57 -10.01 -2.55 -0.71
CA SER A 57 -10.29 -3.84 -1.35
C SER A 57 -11.31 -4.64 -0.54
N PRO A 58 -12.00 -5.61 -1.14
CA PRO A 58 -12.86 -6.54 -0.42
C PRO A 58 -12.08 -7.32 0.66
N GLU A 59 -10.85 -7.71 0.36
CA GLU A 59 -9.97 -8.47 1.24
C GLU A 59 -9.60 -7.66 2.49
N LEU A 60 -9.29 -6.36 2.33
CA LEU A 60 -9.04 -5.47 3.46
C LEU A 60 -10.28 -5.29 4.33
N LYS A 61 -11.48 -5.19 3.72
CA LYS A 61 -12.75 -5.12 4.47
C LYS A 61 -13.00 -6.40 5.27
N ILE A 62 -12.61 -7.57 4.73
CA ILE A 62 -12.67 -8.84 5.44
C ILE A 62 -11.68 -8.84 6.61
N ALA A 63 -10.44 -8.37 6.40
CA ALA A 63 -9.45 -8.24 7.46
C ALA A 63 -9.94 -7.33 8.59
N SER A 64 -10.53 -6.17 8.27
CA SER A 64 -11.11 -5.26 9.26
C SER A 64 -12.22 -5.93 10.08
N ARG A 65 -13.10 -6.70 9.45
CA ARG A 65 -14.16 -7.45 10.14
C ARG A 65 -13.58 -8.57 11.01
N TYR A 66 -12.56 -9.27 10.54
CA TYR A 66 -11.86 -10.29 11.30
C TYR A 66 -11.29 -9.70 12.60
N LEU A 67 -10.60 -8.57 12.52
CA LEU A 67 -10.03 -7.87 13.67
C LEU A 67 -11.14 -7.43 14.67
N ALA A 68 -12.24 -6.89 14.17
CA ALA A 68 -13.38 -6.48 14.98
C ALA A 68 -13.98 -7.68 15.76
N VAL A 69 -14.21 -8.81 15.07
CA VAL A 69 -14.75 -10.04 15.68
C VAL A 69 -13.77 -10.59 16.71
N MET A 70 -12.47 -10.57 16.46
CA MET A 70 -11.48 -11.03 17.42
C MET A 70 -11.38 -10.12 18.64
N ALA A 71 -11.43 -8.79 18.45
CA ALA A 71 -11.49 -7.84 19.55
C ALA A 71 -12.73 -8.07 20.44
N GLU A 72 -13.89 -8.26 19.85
CA GLU A 72 -15.12 -8.60 20.57
C GLU A 72 -15.01 -9.94 21.31
N ARG A 73 -14.47 -10.98 20.64
CA ARG A 73 -14.23 -12.30 21.24
C ARG A 73 -13.31 -12.24 22.45
N TYR A 74 -12.32 -11.37 22.46
CA TYR A 74 -11.44 -11.13 23.59
C TYR A 74 -12.04 -10.21 24.64
N GLY A 75 -13.30 -9.79 24.50
CA GLY A 75 -14.04 -9.02 25.49
C GLY A 75 -13.81 -7.51 25.45
N LEU A 76 -13.17 -7.00 24.40
CA LEU A 76 -13.11 -5.57 24.15
C LEU A 76 -14.49 -5.04 23.77
N LYS A 77 -14.71 -3.76 24.01
CA LYS A 77 -15.96 -3.08 23.68
C LYS A 77 -15.77 -2.15 22.48
N PRO A 78 -16.84 -1.93 21.68
CA PRO A 78 -16.83 -0.87 20.67
C PRO A 78 -16.77 0.49 21.37
N LEU A 79 -16.05 1.44 20.75
CA LEU A 79 -15.88 2.79 21.31
C LEU A 79 -16.58 3.87 20.47
N LEU A 80 -17.03 3.52 19.27
CA LEU A 80 -17.68 4.47 18.37
C LEU A 80 -19.12 4.77 18.82
N PRO A 81 -19.64 5.99 18.54
CA PRO A 81 -20.97 6.41 19.00
C PRO A 81 -22.12 5.54 18.50
N ASP A 82 -21.96 4.89 17.37
CA ASP A 82 -22.94 3.98 16.77
C ASP A 82 -22.89 2.55 17.33
N GLY A 83 -21.98 2.29 18.30
CA GLY A 83 -21.77 0.95 18.85
C GLY A 83 -21.00 0.00 17.93
N SER A 84 -20.41 0.48 16.85
CA SER A 84 -19.59 -0.28 15.92
C SER A 84 -18.12 -0.32 16.38
N PHE A 85 -17.39 -1.35 15.91
CA PHE A 85 -15.93 -1.40 15.95
C PHE A 85 -15.30 -0.76 14.69
N LEU A 86 -16.08 -0.47 13.64
CA LEU A 86 -15.60 -0.08 12.32
C LEU A 86 -15.82 1.42 12.11
N GLN A 87 -14.74 2.21 12.23
CA GLN A 87 -14.76 3.63 11.90
C GLN A 87 -14.60 3.78 10.38
N GLU A 88 -15.69 4.13 9.70
CA GLU A 88 -15.72 4.26 8.26
C GLU A 88 -15.00 5.51 7.77
N ILE A 89 -14.15 5.33 6.76
CA ILE A 89 -13.42 6.40 6.08
C ILE A 89 -13.89 6.43 4.63
N PRO A 90 -14.59 7.48 4.19
CA PRO A 90 -15.08 7.60 2.83
C PRO A 90 -13.93 7.88 1.86
N LEU A 91 -13.95 7.18 0.73
CA LEU A 91 -12.93 7.26 -0.31
C LEU A 91 -13.58 7.59 -1.66
N MET A 92 -12.82 8.32 -2.49
CA MET A 92 -13.09 8.51 -3.90
C MET A 92 -12.12 7.63 -4.70
N VAL A 93 -12.66 6.72 -5.48
CA VAL A 93 -11.91 5.85 -6.39
C VAL A 93 -12.10 6.36 -7.82
N THR A 94 -10.99 6.67 -8.49
CA THR A 94 -10.94 7.05 -9.90
C THR A 94 -10.34 5.90 -10.68
N GLU A 95 -11.06 5.37 -11.65
CA GLU A 95 -10.64 4.24 -12.48
C GLU A 95 -10.64 4.66 -13.96
N LEU A 96 -9.78 4.05 -14.76
CA LEU A 96 -9.76 4.30 -16.19
C LEU A 96 -10.96 3.63 -16.87
N ASP A 97 -11.70 4.39 -17.69
CA ASP A 97 -12.74 3.87 -18.58
C ASP A 97 -12.09 3.25 -19.84
N ALA A 98 -11.89 1.94 -19.80
CA ALA A 98 -11.25 1.23 -20.90
C ALA A 98 -12.02 1.30 -22.22
N LEU A 99 -13.35 1.47 -22.17
CA LEU A 99 -14.19 1.51 -23.37
C LEU A 99 -14.13 2.86 -24.09
N ARG A 100 -13.84 3.93 -23.35
CA ARG A 100 -13.76 5.29 -23.88
C ARG A 100 -12.31 5.80 -24.04
N THR A 101 -11.34 5.04 -23.53
CA THR A 101 -9.91 5.37 -23.66
C THR A 101 -9.39 4.86 -25.01
N GLN A 102 -8.73 5.74 -25.75
CA GLN A 102 -8.20 5.47 -27.09
C GLN A 102 -6.80 6.03 -27.23
N VAL A 103 -5.89 5.23 -27.81
CA VAL A 103 -4.54 5.65 -28.13
C VAL A 103 -4.23 5.26 -29.56
N SER A 104 -3.90 6.25 -30.40
CA SER A 104 -3.59 6.04 -31.82
C SER A 104 -2.34 6.82 -32.23
N PHE A 105 -1.55 6.22 -33.09
CA PHE A 105 -0.35 6.83 -33.66
C PHE A 105 -0.51 6.93 -35.18
N ARG A 106 -0.36 8.13 -35.70
CA ARG A 106 -0.41 8.42 -37.11
C ARG A 106 1.00 8.70 -37.63
N SER A 107 1.39 8.03 -38.70
CA SER A 107 2.68 8.22 -39.34
C SER A 107 2.60 8.01 -40.87
N SER A 108 3.67 8.35 -41.60
CA SER A 108 3.77 8.04 -43.01
C SER A 108 3.71 6.55 -43.34
N GLY A 109 4.02 5.69 -42.37
CA GLY A 109 3.89 4.23 -42.45
C GLY A 109 2.49 3.69 -42.18
N GLY A 110 1.49 4.56 -41.96
CA GLY A 110 0.12 4.22 -41.67
C GLY A 110 -0.26 4.46 -40.22
N ASP A 111 -1.57 4.36 -39.95
CA ASP A 111 -2.15 4.55 -38.62
C ASP A 111 -2.08 3.25 -37.81
N ARG A 112 -1.83 3.37 -36.51
CA ARG A 112 -1.81 2.27 -35.54
C ARG A 112 -2.65 2.62 -34.33
N GLU A 113 -3.47 1.66 -33.88
CA GLU A 113 -4.17 1.75 -32.60
C GLU A 113 -3.50 0.85 -31.56
N PHE A 114 -3.47 1.30 -30.31
CA PHE A 114 -2.92 0.57 -29.18
C PHE A 114 -4.00 0.33 -28.14
N PHE A 115 -3.97 -0.85 -27.52
CA PHE A 115 -5.00 -1.32 -26.61
C PHE A 115 -4.52 -1.24 -25.16
N TYR A 116 -5.37 -0.64 -24.35
CA TYR A 116 -5.17 -0.54 -22.91
C TYR A 116 -5.00 -1.93 -22.28
N LEU A 117 -4.14 -2.04 -21.29
CA LEU A 117 -3.67 -3.23 -20.58
C LEU A 117 -2.82 -4.19 -21.45
N ARG A 118 -3.02 -4.27 -22.74
CA ARG A 118 -2.23 -5.11 -23.65
C ARG A 118 -0.94 -4.42 -24.10
N ASP A 119 -1.04 -3.24 -24.64
CA ASP A 119 0.07 -2.52 -25.26
C ASP A 119 0.63 -1.44 -24.33
N TYR A 120 -0.21 -0.90 -23.46
CA TYR A 120 0.16 0.11 -22.47
C TYR A 120 -0.69 0.02 -21.18
N GLY A 121 -0.08 0.49 -20.09
CA GLY A 121 -0.73 0.73 -18.80
C GLY A 121 -0.59 2.21 -18.42
N VAL A 122 -1.65 2.82 -17.90
CA VAL A 122 -1.63 4.18 -17.36
C VAL A 122 -1.31 4.13 -15.87
N GLN A 123 -0.45 5.03 -15.39
CA GLN A 123 -0.16 5.10 -13.97
C GLN A 123 -1.35 5.68 -13.20
N GLY A 124 -1.75 4.99 -12.10
CA GLY A 124 -2.94 5.34 -11.34
C GLY A 124 -2.81 6.66 -10.59
N ARG A 125 -1.69 6.93 -9.94
CA ARG A 125 -1.53 8.10 -9.08
C ARG A 125 -1.71 9.42 -9.84
N GLY A 126 -2.73 10.18 -9.45
CA GLY A 126 -3.13 11.42 -10.13
C GLY A 126 -3.91 11.17 -11.43
N LEU A 127 -4.55 10.00 -11.54
CA LEU A 127 -5.36 9.62 -12.70
C LEU A 127 -6.52 10.59 -12.89
N ALA A 128 -6.60 11.16 -14.09
CA ALA A 128 -7.69 12.04 -14.51
C ALA A 128 -7.92 11.88 -16.02
N SER A 129 -9.14 12.22 -16.47
CA SER A 129 -9.40 12.31 -17.90
C SER A 129 -8.48 13.33 -18.53
N ALA A 130 -7.88 12.96 -19.66
CA ALA A 130 -6.93 13.80 -20.39
C ALA A 130 -7.03 13.53 -21.89
N ARG A 131 -6.82 14.58 -22.67
CA ARG A 131 -6.60 14.46 -24.11
C ARG A 131 -5.30 15.15 -24.46
N VAL A 132 -4.36 14.38 -24.93
CA VAL A 132 -3.05 14.87 -25.36
C VAL A 132 -2.75 14.37 -26.77
N ALA A 133 -2.26 15.27 -27.63
CA ALA A 133 -1.86 14.92 -28.97
C ALA A 133 -0.58 15.68 -29.29
N GLY A 134 0.48 14.98 -29.60
CA GLY A 134 1.81 15.57 -29.78
C GLY A 134 2.73 14.76 -30.65
N ARG A 135 3.86 15.39 -31.01
CA ARG A 135 4.98 14.68 -31.62
C ARG A 135 5.72 13.88 -30.55
N VAL A 136 6.24 12.74 -30.96
CA VAL A 136 7.03 11.87 -30.09
C VAL A 136 8.48 12.37 -30.03
N LEU A 137 9.00 12.52 -28.81
CA LEU A 137 10.40 12.82 -28.52
C LEU A 137 10.99 11.69 -27.69
N PHE A 138 12.02 11.05 -28.16
CA PHE A 138 12.75 10.02 -27.44
C PHE A 138 13.92 10.64 -26.68
N LEU A 139 14.07 10.30 -25.39
CA LEU A 139 15.09 10.87 -24.51
C LEU A 139 15.95 9.81 -23.78
N GLY A 140 16.19 8.65 -24.40
CA GLY A 140 17.01 7.63 -23.75
C GLY A 140 16.49 7.27 -22.36
N LEU A 141 17.25 7.55 -21.30
CA LEU A 141 16.82 7.37 -19.90
C LEU A 141 15.89 8.49 -19.41
N GLY A 142 15.92 9.67 -20.06
CA GLY A 142 15.13 10.83 -19.67
C GLY A 142 15.61 11.50 -18.39
N LEU A 143 16.89 11.43 -18.09
CA LEU A 143 17.50 11.93 -16.88
C LEU A 143 18.40 13.14 -17.16
N SER A 144 18.41 14.10 -16.23
CA SER A 144 19.41 15.15 -16.15
C SER A 144 20.06 15.10 -14.79
N ALA A 145 21.33 14.68 -14.76
CA ALA A 145 22.17 14.54 -13.58
C ALA A 145 23.58 15.06 -13.93
N PRO A 146 23.78 16.39 -14.08
CA PRO A 146 25.04 16.98 -14.55
C PRO A 146 26.24 16.62 -13.67
N ASP A 147 26.03 16.47 -12.37
CA ASP A 147 27.08 16.09 -11.41
C ASP A 147 27.64 14.67 -11.67
N GLN A 148 26.94 13.88 -12.49
CA GLN A 148 27.33 12.53 -12.89
C GLN A 148 27.63 12.45 -14.40
N ASP A 149 27.88 13.61 -14.99
CA ASP A 149 28.09 13.74 -16.44
C ASP A 149 26.96 13.06 -17.28
N TRP A 150 25.70 13.16 -16.81
CA TRP A 150 24.55 12.59 -17.51
C TRP A 150 23.47 13.64 -17.74
N ASP A 151 23.19 13.94 -19.01
CA ASP A 151 22.10 14.84 -19.38
C ASP A 151 21.49 14.43 -20.72
N ASP A 152 20.30 13.82 -20.65
CA ASP A 152 19.52 13.41 -21.84
C ASP A 152 18.61 14.55 -22.33
N ILE A 153 18.41 15.58 -21.51
CA ILE A 153 17.43 16.62 -21.76
C ILE A 153 18.09 17.86 -22.36
N GLY A 154 19.20 18.30 -21.80
CA GLY A 154 19.94 19.47 -22.28
C GLY A 154 19.06 20.70 -22.47
N ALA A 155 19.21 21.33 -23.64
CA ALA A 155 18.44 22.49 -24.08
C ALA A 155 17.15 22.14 -24.86
N LEU A 156 16.72 20.87 -24.89
CA LEU A 156 15.55 20.45 -25.65
C LEU A 156 14.27 21.07 -25.08
N ASP A 157 13.43 21.61 -25.97
CA ASP A 157 12.08 22.06 -25.61
C ASP A 157 11.10 20.86 -25.54
N LEU A 158 10.61 20.59 -24.34
CA LEU A 158 9.65 19.51 -24.10
C LEU A 158 8.20 19.93 -24.26
N LYS A 159 7.95 21.23 -24.48
CA LYS A 159 6.59 21.74 -24.64
C LYS A 159 5.91 21.07 -25.83
N ASP A 160 4.66 20.67 -25.62
CA ASP A 160 3.81 20.01 -26.63
C ASP A 160 4.40 18.67 -27.15
N ARG A 161 5.31 18.04 -26.39
CA ARG A 161 5.90 16.74 -26.75
C ARG A 161 5.30 15.63 -25.90
N ILE A 162 5.18 14.45 -26.51
CA ILE A 162 4.99 13.19 -25.79
C ILE A 162 6.35 12.52 -25.72
N VAL A 163 6.88 12.44 -24.51
CA VAL A 163 8.24 11.94 -24.28
C VAL A 163 8.23 10.43 -24.09
N VAL A 164 9.11 9.72 -24.79
CA VAL A 164 9.34 8.28 -24.60
C VAL A 164 10.71 8.11 -23.95
N ILE A 165 10.76 7.34 -22.86
CA ILE A 165 11.99 6.99 -22.14
C ILE A 165 12.05 5.47 -21.91
N LEU A 166 13.27 4.95 -21.70
CA LEU A 166 13.49 3.54 -21.38
C LEU A 166 13.65 3.32 -19.87
N ASP A 167 13.25 2.15 -19.39
CA ASP A 167 13.49 1.69 -18.03
C ASP A 167 14.43 0.47 -18.04
N PRO A 168 15.77 0.68 -18.04
CA PRO A 168 16.71 -0.38 -18.35
C PRO A 168 17.03 -1.35 -17.21
N ASP A 169 16.40 -1.27 -16.05
CA ASP A 169 16.81 -2.01 -14.82
C ASP A 169 18.31 -1.85 -14.59
N LEU A 170 18.74 -0.63 -14.22
CA LEU A 170 20.15 -0.32 -14.05
C LEU A 170 20.81 -1.24 -13.01
N PRO A 171 21.96 -1.89 -13.34
CA PRO A 171 22.59 -2.83 -12.44
C PRO A 171 23.18 -2.12 -11.21
N GLU A 172 23.36 -2.91 -10.14
CA GLU A 172 24.09 -2.47 -8.97
C GLU A 172 25.53 -2.09 -9.35
N GLY A 173 25.99 -0.89 -8.92
CA GLY A 173 27.29 -0.35 -9.33
C GLY A 173 27.27 0.51 -10.60
N HIS A 174 26.14 0.65 -11.30
CA HIS A 174 26.01 1.64 -12.37
C HIS A 174 26.25 3.05 -11.84
N ALA A 175 26.94 3.92 -12.60
CA ALA A 175 27.30 5.29 -12.20
C ALA A 175 26.10 6.11 -11.71
N LEU A 176 24.90 5.87 -12.27
CA LEU A 176 23.64 6.50 -11.89
C LEU A 176 22.95 5.84 -10.67
N MET A 177 23.56 4.86 -10.02
CA MET A 177 23.03 4.18 -8.82
C MET A 177 23.79 4.56 -7.56
N THR A 178 24.39 5.75 -7.52
CA THR A 178 24.98 6.37 -6.32
C THR A 178 23.93 6.97 -5.40
N ALA A 179 24.28 7.38 -4.18
CA ALA A 179 23.35 7.66 -3.07
C ALA A 179 22.11 8.54 -3.37
N GLU A 180 22.20 9.49 -4.32
CA GLU A 180 21.04 10.35 -4.66
C GLU A 180 20.33 9.96 -5.96
N SER A 181 20.99 9.24 -6.84
CA SER A 181 20.52 8.93 -8.20
C SER A 181 19.28 8.05 -8.26
N PRO A 182 19.06 7.07 -7.36
CA PRO A 182 17.82 6.29 -7.36
C PRO A 182 16.58 7.16 -7.17
N ARG A 183 16.69 8.29 -6.48
CA ARG A 183 15.60 9.26 -6.34
C ARG A 183 15.34 10.02 -7.64
N LEU A 184 16.42 10.43 -8.34
CA LEU A 184 16.33 11.12 -9.63
C LEU A 184 15.71 10.20 -10.68
N VAL A 185 16.18 8.96 -10.79
CA VAL A 185 15.62 7.95 -11.70
C VAL A 185 14.13 7.72 -11.44
N ARG A 186 13.72 7.56 -10.17
CA ARG A 186 12.29 7.42 -9.81
C ARG A 186 11.45 8.64 -10.15
N ARG A 187 12.02 9.85 -10.10
CA ARG A 187 11.31 11.10 -10.34
C ARG A 187 11.39 11.59 -11.78
N ARG A 188 12.18 10.96 -12.65
CA ARG A 188 12.45 11.45 -14.01
C ARG A 188 11.19 11.76 -14.82
N SER A 189 10.20 10.87 -14.81
CA SER A 189 8.93 11.10 -15.52
C SER A 189 8.19 12.34 -15.00
N TRP A 190 8.20 12.56 -13.69
CA TRP A 190 7.62 13.77 -13.11
C TRP A 190 8.39 15.03 -13.48
N THR A 191 9.71 14.98 -13.48
CA THR A 191 10.58 16.08 -13.89
C THR A 191 10.33 16.49 -15.34
N LEU A 192 10.17 15.50 -16.23
CA LEU A 192 9.84 15.75 -17.65
C LEU A 192 8.48 16.46 -17.82
N LEU A 193 7.45 16.05 -17.07
CA LEU A 193 6.16 16.72 -17.06
C LEU A 193 6.26 18.15 -16.53
N GLN A 194 7.04 18.39 -15.48
CA GLN A 194 7.27 19.74 -14.95
C GLN A 194 7.99 20.64 -15.96
N ARG A 195 8.84 20.07 -16.79
CA ARG A 195 9.53 20.77 -17.90
C ARG A 195 8.64 21.01 -19.13
N GLY A 196 7.37 20.59 -19.11
CA GLY A 196 6.38 20.92 -20.12
C GLY A 196 5.95 19.79 -21.02
N ALA A 197 6.46 18.58 -20.84
CA ALA A 197 5.98 17.42 -21.59
C ALA A 197 4.47 17.21 -21.39
N TYR A 198 3.73 16.89 -22.44
CA TYR A 198 2.30 16.58 -22.36
C TYR A 198 2.02 15.22 -21.72
N ALA A 199 2.88 14.26 -22.01
CA ALA A 199 2.83 12.93 -21.42
C ALA A 199 4.25 12.32 -21.42
N VAL A 200 4.44 11.37 -20.51
CA VAL A 200 5.67 10.55 -20.48
C VAL A 200 5.30 9.08 -20.61
N LEU A 201 5.85 8.42 -21.59
CA LEU A 201 5.71 7.00 -21.85
C LEU A 201 7.02 6.31 -21.48
N THR A 202 6.98 5.41 -20.52
CA THR A 202 8.14 4.63 -20.11
C THR A 202 8.07 3.25 -20.72
N VAL A 203 9.05 2.90 -21.54
CA VAL A 203 9.17 1.54 -22.09
C VAL A 203 9.58 0.62 -20.94
N VAL A 204 8.79 -0.43 -20.69
CA VAL A 204 9.08 -1.40 -19.64
C VAL A 204 10.43 -2.08 -19.86
N SER A 205 11.08 -2.50 -18.79
CA SER A 205 12.36 -3.19 -18.86
C SER A 205 12.25 -4.52 -19.63
N GLU A 206 13.40 -5.00 -20.14
CA GLU A 206 13.44 -6.28 -20.87
C GLU A 206 12.98 -7.44 -20.01
N ALA A 207 13.38 -7.49 -18.73
CA ALA A 207 12.95 -8.53 -17.81
C ALA A 207 11.42 -8.50 -17.55
N ARG A 208 10.81 -7.32 -17.53
CA ARG A 208 9.36 -7.19 -17.38
C ARG A 208 8.62 -7.53 -18.67
N GLU A 209 9.15 -7.14 -19.83
CA GLU A 209 8.61 -7.51 -21.15
C GLU A 209 8.62 -9.04 -21.34
N GLU A 210 9.70 -9.71 -20.92
CA GLU A 210 9.81 -11.16 -20.99
C GLU A 210 8.76 -11.84 -20.13
N ARG A 211 8.58 -11.40 -18.88
CA ARG A 211 7.50 -11.91 -18.00
C ARG A 211 6.11 -11.73 -18.61
N PHE A 212 5.85 -10.58 -19.24
CA PHE A 212 4.58 -10.36 -19.93
C PHE A 212 4.37 -11.36 -21.09
N ARG A 213 5.42 -11.68 -21.83
CA ARG A 213 5.35 -12.64 -22.94
C ARG A 213 5.21 -14.09 -22.48
N GLU A 214 6.01 -14.49 -21.50
CA GLU A 214 6.05 -15.87 -21.00
C GLU A 214 4.81 -16.26 -20.24
N LYS A 215 4.33 -15.36 -19.36
CA LYS A 215 3.18 -15.61 -18.49
C LYS A 215 1.85 -15.11 -19.04
N GLY A 216 1.83 -14.46 -20.22
CA GLY A 216 0.62 -13.86 -20.77
C GLY A 216 0.06 -12.73 -19.91
N LEU A 217 0.90 -12.05 -19.13
CA LEU A 217 0.47 -10.99 -18.23
C LEU A 217 0.03 -9.73 -19.00
N GLN A 218 -0.80 -8.95 -18.34
CA GLN A 218 -1.24 -7.63 -18.80
C GLN A 218 -0.89 -6.57 -17.77
N PHE A 219 -0.89 -5.31 -18.19
CA PHE A 219 -0.83 -4.21 -17.24
C PHE A 219 -2.01 -4.26 -16.28
N ARG A 220 -1.81 -3.74 -15.08
CA ARG A 220 -2.91 -3.60 -14.11
C ARG A 220 -3.83 -2.44 -14.52
N PRO A 221 -5.15 -2.58 -14.26
CA PRO A 221 -6.06 -1.47 -14.40
C PRO A 221 -5.60 -0.26 -13.57
N ALA A 222 -5.55 0.91 -14.22
CA ALA A 222 -5.19 2.15 -13.56
C ALA A 222 -6.29 2.55 -12.58
N ARG A 223 -5.88 2.79 -11.34
CA ARG A 223 -6.76 3.21 -10.26
C ARG A 223 -6.04 4.24 -9.39
N ASP A 224 -6.69 5.35 -9.12
CA ASP A 224 -6.28 6.32 -8.11
C ASP A 224 -7.29 6.30 -6.95
N VAL A 225 -6.80 6.48 -5.76
CA VAL A 225 -7.63 6.54 -4.56
C VAL A 225 -7.27 7.81 -3.80
N SER A 226 -8.29 8.51 -3.33
CA SER A 226 -8.14 9.68 -2.47
C SER A 226 -9.20 9.65 -1.38
N LEU A 227 -9.02 10.44 -0.33
CA LEU A 227 -10.10 10.74 0.59
C LEU A 227 -11.24 11.40 -0.19
N ASP A 228 -12.49 11.09 0.15
CA ASP A 228 -13.64 11.75 -0.46
C ASP A 228 -13.61 13.25 -0.12
N PRO A 229 -13.51 14.16 -1.10
CA PRO A 229 -13.43 15.60 -0.84
C PRO A 229 -14.70 16.19 -0.25
N THR A 230 -15.78 15.43 -0.18
CA THR A 230 -17.06 15.82 0.43
C THR A 230 -17.25 15.25 1.83
N GLY A 231 -16.34 14.35 2.26
CA GLY A 231 -16.39 13.68 3.56
C GLY A 231 -15.86 14.56 4.71
N PRO A 232 -16.11 14.16 5.97
CA PRO A 232 -15.55 14.83 7.13
C PRO A 232 -14.02 14.87 7.10
N GLY A 233 -13.41 16.03 7.36
CA GLY A 233 -11.95 16.20 7.36
C GLY A 233 -11.30 16.30 5.97
N ALA A 234 -12.09 16.40 4.89
CA ALA A 234 -11.54 16.49 3.55
C ALA A 234 -10.98 17.89 3.24
N SER A 235 -9.68 17.95 2.98
CA SER A 235 -9.07 19.07 2.27
C SER A 235 -9.12 18.76 0.77
N ALA A 236 -9.69 19.68 -0.03
CA ALA A 236 -9.71 19.51 -1.48
C ALA A 236 -8.27 19.37 -2.03
N PRO A 237 -7.99 18.33 -2.82
CA PRO A 237 -6.67 18.19 -3.42
C PRO A 237 -6.38 19.38 -4.34
N PRO A 238 -5.13 19.86 -4.41
CA PRO A 238 -4.78 20.95 -5.29
C PRO A 238 -5.09 20.57 -6.74
N VAL A 239 -5.89 21.39 -7.41
CA VAL A 239 -6.23 21.19 -8.83
C VAL A 239 -4.98 21.40 -9.67
N SER A 240 -4.35 20.33 -10.12
CA SER A 240 -3.27 20.42 -11.11
C SER A 240 -3.86 20.79 -12.47
N ARG A 241 -3.51 21.98 -12.98
CA ARG A 241 -3.91 22.43 -14.32
C ARG A 241 -3.04 21.83 -15.44
N ARG A 242 -2.00 21.04 -15.12
CA ARG A 242 -1.10 20.40 -16.08
C ARG A 242 -1.40 18.93 -16.19
N SER A 243 -1.28 18.39 -17.40
CA SER A 243 -1.36 16.95 -17.60
C SER A 243 -0.34 16.23 -16.72
N THR A 244 -0.79 15.20 -16.03
CA THR A 244 0.06 14.31 -15.25
C THR A 244 0.13 12.92 -15.89
N LEU A 245 -0.19 12.86 -17.20
CA LEU A 245 -0.30 11.59 -17.91
C LEU A 245 1.05 10.89 -18.00
N ARG A 246 1.13 9.78 -17.31
CA ARG A 246 2.26 8.85 -17.35
C ARG A 246 1.73 7.47 -17.68
N ALA A 247 2.38 6.84 -18.64
CA ALA A 247 2.03 5.48 -19.01
C ALA A 247 3.29 4.64 -19.19
N GLU A 248 3.14 3.36 -18.98
CA GLU A 248 4.14 2.36 -19.33
C GLU A 248 3.71 1.70 -20.63
N ILE A 249 4.64 1.42 -21.51
CA ILE A 249 4.38 0.83 -22.82
C ILE A 249 5.24 -0.40 -23.06
N ARG A 250 4.69 -1.37 -23.77
CA ARG A 250 5.41 -2.57 -24.20
C ARG A 250 6.34 -2.31 -25.35
N HIS A 251 7.29 -3.22 -25.58
CA HIS A 251 8.31 -3.12 -26.61
C HIS A 251 7.74 -2.99 -28.02
N ASP A 252 6.61 -3.68 -28.33
CA ASP A 252 5.97 -3.56 -29.65
C ASP A 252 5.45 -2.15 -29.91
N MET A 253 4.77 -1.55 -28.93
CA MET A 253 4.33 -0.15 -29.06
C MET A 253 5.53 0.78 -29.16
N ALA A 254 6.57 0.58 -28.36
CA ALA A 254 7.80 1.38 -28.42
C ALA A 254 8.48 1.29 -29.78
N SER A 255 8.64 0.09 -30.35
CA SER A 255 9.21 -0.12 -31.67
C SER A 255 8.45 0.64 -32.75
N VAL A 256 7.13 0.61 -32.73
CA VAL A 256 6.28 1.37 -33.68
C VAL A 256 6.47 2.89 -33.50
N LEU A 257 6.40 3.39 -32.24
CA LEU A 257 6.53 4.82 -31.95
C LEU A 257 7.92 5.36 -32.33
N LEU A 258 8.96 4.59 -32.10
CA LEU A 258 10.36 5.00 -32.35
C LEU A 258 10.83 4.68 -33.77
N GLY A 259 10.10 3.87 -34.52
CA GLY A 259 10.50 3.42 -35.84
C GLY A 259 11.77 2.58 -35.81
N VAL A 260 11.89 1.67 -34.85
CA VAL A 260 13.04 0.78 -34.63
C VAL A 260 12.62 -0.67 -34.57
N SER A 261 13.52 -1.57 -34.91
CA SER A 261 13.33 -3.01 -34.67
C SER A 261 13.42 -3.35 -33.18
N ARG A 262 12.98 -4.56 -32.80
CA ARG A 262 13.17 -5.05 -31.45
C ARG A 262 14.64 -5.21 -31.07
N ASP A 263 15.49 -5.62 -32.01
CA ASP A 263 16.92 -5.80 -31.77
C ASP A 263 17.62 -4.45 -31.54
N GLU A 264 17.24 -3.41 -32.30
CA GLU A 264 17.72 -2.04 -32.07
C GLU A 264 17.25 -1.52 -30.69
N LEU A 265 16.00 -1.78 -30.32
CA LEU A 265 15.48 -1.41 -28.98
C LEU A 265 16.25 -2.13 -27.86
N SER A 266 16.51 -3.44 -28.00
CA SER A 266 17.32 -4.22 -27.05
C SER A 266 18.75 -3.70 -26.96
N SER A 267 19.34 -3.29 -28.09
CA SER A 267 20.66 -2.67 -28.11
C SER A 267 20.69 -1.35 -27.33
N MET A 268 19.62 -0.54 -27.40
CA MET A 268 19.49 0.70 -26.61
C MET A 268 19.41 0.40 -25.10
N PHE A 269 18.66 -0.60 -24.68
CA PHE A 269 18.63 -1.04 -23.28
C PHE A 269 20.01 -1.52 -22.81
N SER A 270 20.70 -2.30 -23.64
CA SER A 270 22.06 -2.79 -23.34
C SER A 270 23.06 -1.65 -23.19
N ALA A 271 23.02 -0.65 -24.05
CA ALA A 271 23.85 0.54 -23.98
C ALA A 271 23.66 1.28 -22.65
N LEU A 272 22.39 1.58 -22.29
CA LEU A 272 22.09 2.26 -21.03
C LEU A 272 22.59 1.48 -19.81
N ARG A 273 22.45 0.15 -19.78
CA ARG A 273 22.98 -0.68 -18.68
C ARG A 273 24.50 -0.67 -18.55
N LYS A 274 25.20 -0.45 -19.66
CA LYS A 274 26.68 -0.32 -19.68
C LYS A 274 27.16 1.07 -19.29
N GLY A 275 26.26 2.04 -19.14
CA GLY A 275 26.59 3.43 -18.88
C GLY A 275 26.78 4.28 -20.14
N ASP A 276 26.46 3.71 -21.31
CA ASP A 276 26.50 4.46 -22.57
C ASP A 276 25.20 5.28 -22.74
N ARG A 277 25.31 6.46 -23.32
CA ARG A 277 24.14 7.29 -23.63
C ARG A 277 23.47 6.83 -24.92
N VAL A 278 22.15 6.83 -24.93
CA VAL A 278 21.35 6.68 -26.15
C VAL A 278 20.87 8.07 -26.58
N PRO A 279 21.29 8.58 -27.75
CA PRO A 279 21.00 9.95 -28.13
C PRO A 279 19.50 10.26 -28.20
N ALA A 280 19.14 11.44 -27.70
CA ALA A 280 17.80 11.99 -27.85
C ALA A 280 17.49 12.21 -29.35
N ARG A 281 16.23 11.93 -29.72
CA ARG A 281 15.78 12.17 -31.12
C ARG A 281 14.31 12.51 -31.21
N GLU A 282 13.97 13.45 -32.08
CA GLU A 282 12.60 13.71 -32.48
C GLU A 282 12.13 12.69 -33.50
N ILE A 283 10.97 12.07 -33.31
CA ILE A 283 10.40 11.13 -34.27
C ILE A 283 9.64 11.93 -35.32
N ARG A 284 10.25 12.06 -36.50
CA ARG A 284 9.70 12.83 -37.60
C ARG A 284 8.51 12.11 -38.24
N GLY A 285 7.47 12.88 -38.60
CA GLY A 285 6.30 12.38 -39.32
C GLY A 285 5.32 11.53 -38.47
N GLY A 286 5.57 11.42 -37.17
CA GLY A 286 4.69 10.69 -36.24
C GLY A 286 3.95 11.61 -35.27
N ARG A 287 2.65 11.36 -35.05
CA ARG A 287 1.83 12.05 -34.07
C ARG A 287 1.03 11.03 -33.25
N LEU A 288 1.22 11.05 -31.95
CA LEU A 288 0.47 10.24 -31.00
C LEU A 288 -0.72 11.05 -30.47
N ASP A 289 -1.91 10.48 -30.51
CA ASP A 289 -3.13 11.00 -29.89
C ASP A 289 -3.55 10.03 -28.78
N MET A 290 -3.70 10.54 -27.57
CA MET A 290 -4.11 9.79 -26.39
C MET A 290 -5.34 10.45 -25.78
N ARG A 291 -6.46 9.76 -25.80
CA ARG A 291 -7.69 10.11 -25.11
C ARG A 291 -7.86 9.16 -23.94
N ILE A 292 -7.66 9.67 -22.74
CA ILE A 292 -7.83 8.93 -21.49
C ILE A 292 -9.11 9.41 -20.83
N GLU A 293 -10.04 8.51 -20.58
CA GLU A 293 -11.29 8.80 -19.89
C GLU A 293 -11.32 8.05 -18.55
N THR A 294 -11.95 8.66 -17.56
CA THR A 294 -12.01 8.10 -16.21
C THR A 294 -13.43 8.06 -15.68
N LEU A 295 -13.70 7.08 -14.84
CA LEU A 295 -14.89 6.93 -14.04
C LEU A 295 -14.56 7.20 -12.58
N LYS A 296 -15.46 7.81 -11.84
CA LYS A 296 -15.34 8.02 -10.40
C LYS A 296 -16.44 7.29 -9.67
N ARG A 297 -16.09 6.65 -8.57
CA ARG A 297 -17.06 6.07 -7.64
C ARG A 297 -16.64 6.30 -6.21
N THR A 298 -17.60 6.31 -5.31
CA THR A 298 -17.33 6.30 -3.88
C THR A 298 -17.06 4.88 -3.42
N ASP A 299 -16.21 4.75 -2.42
CA ASP A 299 -15.91 3.50 -1.71
C ASP A 299 -15.60 3.86 -0.26
N SER A 300 -15.28 2.88 0.57
CA SER A 300 -14.87 3.12 1.95
C SER A 300 -13.82 2.10 2.41
N THR A 301 -13.09 2.49 3.44
CA THR A 301 -12.22 1.63 4.23
C THR A 301 -12.48 1.87 5.72
N TYR A 302 -11.90 1.07 6.61
CA TYR A 302 -12.27 1.12 8.02
C TYR A 302 -11.03 1.05 8.94
N ASN A 303 -10.92 2.01 9.87
CA ASN A 303 -10.17 1.73 11.09
C ASN A 303 -10.98 0.76 11.96
N VAL A 304 -10.32 -0.14 12.66
CA VAL A 304 -10.97 -0.95 13.70
C VAL A 304 -10.63 -0.33 15.04
N VAL A 305 -11.65 0.06 15.80
CA VAL A 305 -11.50 0.79 17.07
C VAL A 305 -12.19 0.01 18.18
N ALA A 306 -11.41 -0.39 19.17
CA ALA A 306 -11.88 -1.12 20.34
C ALA A 306 -11.28 -0.53 21.62
N TRP A 307 -11.85 -0.83 22.76
CA TRP A 307 -11.29 -0.40 24.04
C TRP A 307 -11.57 -1.39 25.17
N VAL A 308 -10.73 -1.32 26.19
CA VAL A 308 -10.96 -1.93 27.48
C VAL A 308 -11.00 -0.85 28.54
N GLU A 309 -12.05 -0.87 29.34
CA GLU A 309 -12.23 0.09 30.45
C GLU A 309 -11.22 -0.18 31.58
N GLY A 310 -10.59 0.88 32.06
CA GLY A 310 -9.67 0.82 33.19
C GLY A 310 -10.34 0.32 34.47
N SER A 311 -9.54 -0.24 35.38
CA SER A 311 -10.00 -0.80 36.64
C SER A 311 -9.98 0.20 37.81
N ASP A 312 -9.32 1.35 37.66
CA ASP A 312 -9.17 2.38 38.69
C ASP A 312 -10.21 3.48 38.49
N GLU A 313 -11.00 3.78 39.54
CA GLU A 313 -12.11 4.75 39.44
C GLU A 313 -11.68 6.17 39.07
N GLN A 314 -10.44 6.55 39.37
CA GLN A 314 -9.93 7.88 39.04
C GLN A 314 -9.26 7.88 37.66
N LEU A 315 -8.46 6.84 37.37
CA LEU A 315 -7.62 6.77 36.16
C LEU A 315 -8.36 6.21 34.94
N LYS A 316 -9.49 5.56 35.07
CA LYS A 316 -10.28 4.98 33.97
C LYS A 316 -10.72 6.01 32.91
N ASN A 317 -10.74 7.31 33.30
CA ASN A 317 -11.04 8.42 32.36
C ASN A 317 -9.82 8.98 31.65
N GLU A 318 -8.66 8.38 31.85
CA GLU A 318 -7.44 8.63 31.09
C GLU A 318 -7.16 7.44 30.19
N TYR A 319 -6.63 7.68 29.00
CA TYR A 319 -6.49 6.67 27.97
C TYR A 319 -5.04 6.44 27.59
N VAL A 320 -4.69 5.18 27.34
CA VAL A 320 -3.49 4.79 26.61
C VAL A 320 -3.94 4.33 25.24
N LEU A 321 -3.36 4.86 24.18
CA LEU A 321 -3.64 4.48 22.81
C LEU A 321 -2.60 3.48 22.32
N ILE A 322 -3.04 2.34 21.77
CA ILE A 322 -2.18 1.36 21.09
C ILE A 322 -2.66 1.27 19.63
N GLY A 323 -1.74 1.38 18.68
CA GLY A 323 -2.06 1.38 17.25
C GLY A 323 -1.08 0.61 16.39
N SER A 324 -1.59 -0.01 15.34
CA SER A 324 -0.86 -0.55 14.20
C SER A 324 -1.66 -0.32 12.92
N HIS A 325 -1.12 -0.60 11.74
CA HIS A 325 -1.93 -0.63 10.53
C HIS A 325 -2.10 -2.05 10.01
N HIS A 326 -3.23 -2.30 9.32
CA HIS A 326 -3.58 -3.64 8.84
C HIS A 326 -3.75 -3.71 7.31
N ASP A 327 -3.61 -2.59 6.59
CA ASP A 327 -3.51 -2.58 5.14
C ASP A 327 -2.07 -2.81 4.68
N HIS A 328 -1.90 -3.15 3.40
CA HIS A 328 -0.59 -3.24 2.76
C HIS A 328 -0.72 -2.97 1.25
N LEU A 329 0.35 -3.25 0.47
CA LEU A 329 0.52 -2.81 -0.92
C LEU A 329 -0.36 -3.53 -1.95
N GLY A 330 -1.00 -4.64 -1.57
CA GLY A 330 -1.85 -5.40 -2.47
C GLY A 330 -1.06 -6.30 -3.43
N MET A 331 -1.51 -6.36 -4.67
CA MET A 331 -0.85 -7.14 -5.71
C MET A 331 -0.11 -6.23 -6.69
N GLN A 332 1.02 -6.70 -7.21
CA GLN A 332 1.69 -6.12 -8.36
C GLN A 332 1.89 -7.21 -9.41
N GLU A 333 1.25 -7.06 -10.55
CA GLU A 333 1.17 -8.12 -11.57
C GLU A 333 0.68 -9.46 -10.99
N ASP A 334 1.51 -10.49 -11.02
CA ASP A 334 1.24 -11.83 -10.48
C ASP A 334 1.78 -12.04 -9.04
N ARG A 335 2.37 -11.01 -8.44
CA ARG A 335 2.96 -11.08 -7.11
C ARG A 335 2.03 -10.49 -6.05
N VAL A 336 1.75 -11.26 -5.01
CA VAL A 336 1.07 -10.80 -3.80
C VAL A 336 2.10 -10.21 -2.84
N PHE A 337 1.84 -9.00 -2.33
CA PHE A 337 2.59 -8.41 -1.24
C PHE A 337 1.83 -8.68 0.06
N ASN A 338 2.16 -9.78 0.72
CA ASN A 338 1.39 -10.30 1.84
C ASN A 338 1.47 -9.41 3.09
N GLY A 339 2.54 -8.61 3.24
CA GLY A 339 2.70 -7.70 4.38
C GLY A 339 2.69 -8.41 5.72
N ALA A 340 3.47 -9.51 5.86
CA ALA A 340 3.53 -10.25 7.12
C ALA A 340 4.27 -9.44 8.19
N ASP A 341 5.39 -8.83 7.82
CA ASP A 341 6.18 -7.96 8.70
C ASP A 341 5.62 -6.53 8.72
N ASP A 342 5.27 -5.99 7.58
CA ASP A 342 4.71 -4.66 7.38
C ASP A 342 3.22 -4.75 6.97
N ASN A 343 2.26 -4.61 7.88
CA ASN A 343 2.39 -4.60 9.34
C ASN A 343 1.44 -5.67 9.95
N GLY A 344 1.45 -6.88 9.33
CA GLY A 344 0.71 -8.02 9.87
C GLY A 344 1.18 -8.38 11.28
N SER A 345 2.51 -8.36 11.54
CA SER A 345 3.11 -8.67 12.82
C SER A 345 2.62 -7.76 13.94
N GLY A 346 2.63 -6.44 13.74
CA GLY A 346 2.09 -5.48 14.70
C GLY A 346 0.58 -5.62 14.89
N THR A 347 -0.14 -5.88 13.80
CA THR A 347 -1.59 -6.12 13.82
C THR A 347 -1.97 -7.30 14.71
N VAL A 348 -1.27 -8.44 14.59
CA VAL A 348 -1.58 -9.63 15.40
C VAL A 348 -1.05 -9.51 16.82
N ALA A 349 0.08 -8.82 17.04
CA ALA A 349 0.57 -8.50 18.37
C ALA A 349 -0.48 -7.74 19.19
N MET A 350 -1.17 -6.80 18.56
CA MET A 350 -2.29 -6.08 19.20
C MET A 350 -3.45 -7.02 19.57
N LEU A 351 -3.76 -8.07 18.78
CA LEU A 351 -4.80 -9.04 19.16
C LEU A 351 -4.42 -9.81 20.43
N GLU A 352 -3.18 -10.25 20.53
CA GLU A 352 -2.69 -10.92 21.73
C GLU A 352 -2.67 -9.99 22.97
N ILE A 353 -2.29 -8.72 22.78
CA ILE A 353 -2.37 -7.70 23.82
C ILE A 353 -3.84 -7.48 24.22
N ALA A 354 -4.78 -7.47 23.27
CA ALA A 354 -6.21 -7.34 23.56
C ALA A 354 -6.70 -8.47 24.49
N GLN A 355 -6.32 -9.71 24.21
CA GLN A 355 -6.62 -10.86 25.05
C GLN A 355 -6.03 -10.69 26.47
N ALA A 356 -4.76 -10.32 26.56
CA ALA A 356 -4.09 -10.10 27.85
C ALA A 356 -4.76 -9.00 28.68
N LEU A 357 -5.14 -7.89 28.05
CA LEU A 357 -5.84 -6.77 28.70
C LEU A 357 -7.23 -7.16 29.22
N SER A 358 -7.89 -8.12 28.58
CA SER A 358 -9.18 -8.64 29.07
C SER A 358 -9.04 -9.51 30.32
N ILE A 359 -7.93 -10.24 30.46
CA ILE A 359 -7.61 -11.08 31.61
C ILE A 359 -7.23 -10.21 32.83
N ALA A 360 -6.38 -9.20 32.63
CA ALA A 360 -5.91 -8.29 33.64
C ALA A 360 -6.08 -6.83 33.22
N ARG A 361 -7.25 -6.27 33.55
CA ARG A 361 -7.55 -4.88 33.17
C ARG A 361 -6.56 -3.89 33.80
N PRO A 362 -5.96 -2.99 32.99
CA PRO A 362 -5.05 -1.97 33.50
C PRO A 362 -5.80 -0.92 34.33
N LYS A 363 -5.08 -0.05 35.05
CA LYS A 363 -5.71 1.04 35.80
C LYS A 363 -6.35 2.09 34.89
N ARG A 364 -5.66 2.50 33.82
CA ARG A 364 -6.19 3.39 32.78
C ARG A 364 -6.94 2.61 31.71
N SER A 365 -7.88 3.25 31.06
CA SER A 365 -8.51 2.69 29.87
C SER A 365 -7.51 2.58 28.73
N VAL A 366 -7.64 1.52 27.92
CA VAL A 366 -6.79 1.33 26.72
C VAL A 366 -7.67 1.35 25.50
N VAL A 367 -7.34 2.23 24.56
CA VAL A 367 -7.96 2.30 23.23
C VAL A 367 -7.01 1.63 22.24
N MET A 368 -7.53 0.70 21.47
CA MET A 368 -6.80 -0.04 20.44
C MET A 368 -7.32 0.34 19.07
N VAL A 369 -6.42 0.71 18.15
CA VAL A 369 -6.79 1.13 16.80
C VAL A 369 -5.94 0.43 15.79
N TRP A 370 -6.55 -0.43 14.97
CA TRP A 370 -5.95 -0.96 13.77
C TRP A 370 -6.27 -0.01 12.62
N HIS A 371 -5.28 0.77 12.24
CA HIS A 371 -5.43 1.78 11.19
C HIS A 371 -5.51 1.14 9.81
N THR A 372 -6.28 1.74 8.92
CA THR A 372 -6.32 1.45 7.49
C THR A 372 -5.61 2.54 6.71
N ALA A 373 -5.32 2.31 5.44
CA ALA A 373 -4.78 3.31 4.51
C ALA A 373 -3.50 4.00 5.01
N GLU A 374 -2.66 3.28 5.75
CA GLU A 374 -1.31 3.73 6.11
C GLU A 374 -0.48 3.92 4.85
N GLU A 375 -0.49 2.92 3.97
CA GLU A 375 0.25 2.85 2.70
C GLU A 375 -0.19 3.91 1.67
N LYS A 376 -1.33 4.55 1.91
CA LYS A 376 -1.82 5.68 1.10
C LYS A 376 -1.40 7.04 1.66
N GLY A 377 -0.63 7.05 2.75
CA GLY A 377 -0.10 8.25 3.42
C GLY A 377 -0.78 8.57 4.73
N LEU A 378 -0.89 7.58 5.61
CA LEU A 378 -1.36 7.72 7.00
C LEU A 378 -2.83 8.21 7.10
N TRP A 379 -3.69 7.87 6.12
CA TRP A 379 -5.05 8.42 6.11
C TRP A 379 -5.88 7.94 7.29
N GLY A 380 -5.75 6.66 7.66
CA GLY A 380 -6.49 6.08 8.78
C GLY A 380 -6.15 6.73 10.11
N SER A 381 -4.87 6.91 10.39
CA SER A 381 -4.43 7.56 11.64
C SER A 381 -4.80 9.03 11.70
N ARG A 382 -4.67 9.77 10.57
CA ARG A 382 -5.14 11.15 10.48
C ARG A 382 -6.63 11.27 10.75
N PHE A 383 -7.44 10.43 10.06
CA PHE A 383 -8.89 10.44 10.21
C PHE A 383 -9.30 10.11 11.65
N PHE A 384 -8.61 9.15 12.29
CA PHE A 384 -8.86 8.81 13.69
C PHE A 384 -8.59 9.99 14.62
N VAL A 385 -7.48 10.72 14.44
CA VAL A 385 -7.17 11.91 15.26
C VAL A 385 -8.22 13.01 15.10
N GLU A 386 -8.65 13.27 13.84
CA GLU A 386 -9.67 14.28 13.53
C GLU A 386 -11.07 13.89 14.04
N ASN A 387 -11.36 12.58 14.16
CA ASN A 387 -12.65 12.01 14.58
C ASN A 387 -12.47 11.08 15.78
N CYS A 388 -11.62 11.46 16.73
CA CYS A 388 -11.30 10.65 17.89
C CYS A 388 -12.52 10.50 18.81
N PRO A 389 -12.94 9.25 19.14
CA PRO A 389 -14.12 9.00 19.97
C PRO A 389 -13.92 9.35 21.46
N VAL A 390 -12.68 9.65 21.85
CA VAL A 390 -12.35 10.13 23.21
C VAL A 390 -11.66 11.49 23.13
N PRO A 391 -11.74 12.32 24.19
CA PRO A 391 -11.05 13.60 24.20
C PRO A 391 -9.53 13.39 24.08
N VAL A 392 -8.91 13.93 23.04
CA VAL A 392 -7.46 13.81 22.77
C VAL A 392 -6.63 14.26 23.99
N ALA A 393 -7.08 15.29 24.71
CA ALA A 393 -6.43 15.77 25.94
C ALA A 393 -6.42 14.75 27.10
N LYS A 394 -7.19 13.67 27.00
CA LYS A 394 -7.24 12.58 27.97
C LYS A 394 -6.35 11.39 27.57
N ILE A 395 -5.70 11.44 26.43
CA ILE A 395 -4.76 10.42 25.99
C ILE A 395 -3.41 10.73 26.67
N SER A 396 -3.03 9.87 27.62
CA SER A 396 -1.81 10.05 28.42
C SER A 396 -0.55 9.51 27.73
N ALA A 397 -0.71 8.53 26.84
CA ALA A 397 0.38 7.91 26.09
C ALA A 397 -0.13 7.26 24.82
N GLN A 398 0.77 7.13 23.82
CA GLN A 398 0.54 6.41 22.59
C GLN A 398 1.69 5.43 22.34
N ILE A 399 1.35 4.21 21.93
CA ILE A 399 2.27 3.15 21.52
C ILE A 399 1.90 2.78 20.08
N LEU A 400 2.85 2.86 19.17
CA LEU A 400 2.68 2.47 17.76
C LEU A 400 3.65 1.31 17.46
N SER A 401 3.18 0.32 16.74
CA SER A 401 3.97 -0.81 16.23
C SER A 401 4.08 -0.72 14.71
#